data_4cd7c291e198b759b0c655994abfd267
#
_entry.id   4cd7c291e198b759b0c655994abfd267
#
_cell.length_a   1.000
_cell.length_b   1.000
_cell.length_c   1.000
_cell.angle_alpha   90.00
_cell.angle_beta   90.00
_cell.angle_gamma   90.00
#
_symmetry.space_group_name_H-M   'P 1'
#
loop_
_entity.id
_entity.type
_entity.pdbx_description
1 polymer ?
#
loop_
_entity_poly.entity_id
_entity_poly.type
_entity_poly.pdbx_seq_one_letter_code
_entity_poly.pdbx_strand_id
1 'polypeptide(L)'
;MEGQQPNREDRLLQEYLRTVKEHSCGLLSKIKMKKCFYFLSVAIFFSIEAIGTSAAIPHRIVIPDIDGYKTLKGELHIHTVFSDASVWPTTRIDEAMTEGLDFIAITDHVDARLLKQKNKGLMDFDRNESYKIAASAGKSHNVLIIHGGEISRGMPPGHFNTLFVSDCETIGKASDAHEDHYKAMKAGLAEARKQGGFLVWNHPHWERQAQNETRWYPEHTALYDAGMMHGIEIYNAFCGYSPEAHRWAMERGLTLICGTDSHVPMFLSVDFIKGDIRPVTLVFARERSLGGIREALDARRTAVFANGMVYGREEVLRPLMKALFEVSDVKYAEKKVTFRVVNRSSIPLTLRKAPGSEKIVYPRDMVIRPFEEVILTVYGLDNKKPIGLDEFDVNFAVMNFLIDVESPMTYSLHFE
;
A
#
# COMPACT_ATOMS: atom_id res chain seq x y z
N MET A 1 25.46 36.51 -0.33
CA MET A 1 24.89 35.44 0.56
C MET A 1 23.40 35.42 0.27
N GLU A 2 23.02 34.61 -0.71
CA GLU A 2 21.62 34.42 -1.09
C GLU A 2 21.01 33.37 -0.15
N GLY A 3 19.95 33.78 0.54
CA GLY A 3 19.25 32.89 1.46
C GLY A 3 18.48 31.82 0.70
N GLN A 4 18.85 30.57 0.92
CA GLN A 4 18.08 29.43 0.44
C GLN A 4 16.66 29.48 1.06
N GLN A 5 15.64 29.46 0.23
CA GLN A 5 14.26 29.29 0.71
C GLN A 5 14.10 27.89 1.32
N PRO A 6 13.41 27.77 2.47
CA PRO A 6 13.18 26.48 3.10
C PRO A 6 12.38 25.56 2.17
N ASN A 7 12.77 24.28 2.12
CA ASN A 7 12.10 23.28 1.31
C ASN A 7 10.65 23.03 1.81
N ARG A 8 9.87 22.24 1.06
CA ARG A 8 8.47 21.96 1.36
C ARG A 8 8.30 21.25 2.72
N GLU A 9 9.25 20.40 3.08
CA GLU A 9 9.22 19.63 4.34
C GLU A 9 9.46 20.52 5.56
N ASP A 10 10.41 21.47 5.46
CA ASP A 10 10.64 22.47 6.51
C ASP A 10 9.42 23.37 6.74
N ARG A 11 8.68 23.69 5.68
CA ARG A 11 7.42 24.45 5.79
C ARG A 11 6.32 23.64 6.47
N LEU A 12 6.16 22.38 6.13
CA LEU A 12 5.16 21.50 6.75
C LEU A 12 5.46 21.24 8.24
N LEU A 13 6.72 21.06 8.60
CA LEU A 13 7.14 20.92 9.99
C LEU A 13 6.89 22.21 10.79
N GLN A 14 7.17 23.37 10.23
CA GLN A 14 6.91 24.66 10.87
C GLN A 14 5.40 24.92 11.04
N GLU A 15 4.59 24.55 10.06
CA GLU A 15 3.13 24.69 10.13
C GLU A 15 2.51 23.74 11.17
N TYR A 16 2.99 22.50 11.23
CA TYR A 16 2.60 21.52 12.25
C TYR A 16 2.95 22.00 13.67
N LEU A 17 4.17 22.47 13.90
CA LEU A 17 4.60 22.99 15.21
C LEU A 17 3.81 24.22 15.63
N ARG A 18 3.40 25.07 14.69
CA ARG A 18 2.51 26.21 14.93
C ARG A 18 1.12 25.77 15.35
N THR A 19 0.54 24.80 14.65
CA THR A 19 -0.81 24.25 14.94
C THR A 19 -0.86 23.60 16.32
N VAL A 20 0.17 22.82 16.69
CA VAL A 20 0.28 22.20 18.02
C VAL A 20 0.38 23.28 19.13
N LYS A 21 1.11 24.36 18.88
CA LYS A 21 1.28 25.46 19.85
C LYS A 21 0.00 26.27 20.06
N GLU A 22 -0.80 26.48 19.01
CA GLU A 22 -2.07 27.19 19.06
C GLU A 22 -3.16 26.38 19.80
N HIS A 23 -3.19 25.06 19.65
CA HIS A 23 -4.14 24.18 20.38
C HIS A 23 -3.78 23.97 21.85
N SER A 24 -2.47 24.01 22.20
CA SER A 24 -2.04 23.84 23.59
C SER A 24 -2.30 25.09 24.46
N CYS A 25 -2.39 26.26 23.86
CA CYS A 25 -2.56 27.53 24.60
C CYS A 25 -4.03 27.86 24.86
N GLY A 26 -4.99 27.23 24.15
CA GLY A 26 -6.43 27.52 24.27
C GLY A 26 -7.15 26.86 25.46
N LEU A 27 -6.55 25.84 26.09
CA LEU A 27 -7.23 24.97 27.05
C LEU A 27 -7.00 25.36 28.54
N LEU A 28 -6.12 26.30 28.83
CA LEU A 28 -5.74 26.66 30.23
C LEU A 28 -6.33 27.97 30.78
N SER A 29 -7.21 28.68 30.09
CA SER A 29 -7.64 30.01 30.49
C SER A 29 -9.11 30.16 30.95
N LYS A 30 -9.90 29.12 31.16
CA LYS A 30 -11.30 29.24 31.60
C LYS A 30 -11.73 28.25 32.69
N ILE A 31 -11.11 28.29 33.86
CA ILE A 31 -11.73 27.74 35.07
C ILE A 31 -11.64 28.81 36.17
N LYS A 32 -12.66 29.66 36.29
CA LYS A 32 -12.91 30.47 37.50
C LYS A 32 -13.87 29.72 38.42
N MET A 33 -13.37 29.33 39.60
CA MET A 33 -14.16 28.75 40.68
C MET A 33 -15.23 29.71 41.17
N LYS A 34 -16.47 29.26 41.29
CA LYS A 34 -17.42 29.76 42.29
C LYS A 34 -17.96 28.58 43.09
N LYS A 35 -17.68 28.63 44.40
CA LYS A 35 -18.30 27.74 45.39
C LYS A 35 -19.79 28.06 45.52
N CYS A 36 -20.65 27.07 45.53
CA CYS A 36 -21.87 27.04 46.34
C CYS A 36 -22.29 25.58 46.61
N PHE A 37 -22.42 25.28 47.87
CA PHE A 37 -22.97 24.06 48.45
C PHE A 37 -24.47 23.99 48.21
N TYR A 38 -25.00 22.89 47.71
CA TYR A 38 -26.28 22.32 48.10
C TYR A 38 -26.30 20.82 47.86
N PHE A 39 -26.58 20.06 48.90
CA PHE A 39 -26.88 18.63 48.88
C PHE A 39 -28.22 18.40 48.18
N LEU A 40 -28.28 17.57 47.17
CA LEU A 40 -29.45 16.80 46.83
C LEU A 40 -29.03 15.47 46.19
N SER A 41 -29.30 14.42 46.95
CA SER A 41 -29.07 13.05 46.53
C SER A 41 -30.10 12.63 45.47
N VAL A 42 -29.69 12.47 44.22
CA VAL A 42 -30.45 11.69 43.25
C VAL A 42 -29.49 10.68 42.67
N ALA A 43 -29.67 9.42 43.08
CA ALA A 43 -29.00 8.28 42.46
C ALA A 43 -29.61 8.05 41.09
N ILE A 44 -28.98 8.57 40.05
CA ILE A 44 -29.25 8.16 38.69
C ILE A 44 -28.27 7.02 38.40
N PHE A 45 -28.79 5.79 38.41
CA PHE A 45 -28.09 4.64 37.80
C PHE A 45 -27.96 4.91 36.31
N PHE A 46 -26.83 5.44 35.89
CA PHE A 46 -26.37 5.29 34.51
C PHE A 46 -25.83 3.88 34.38
N SER A 47 -26.60 3.00 33.79
CA SER A 47 -26.07 1.78 33.18
C SER A 47 -25.14 2.24 32.04
N ILE A 48 -23.86 2.36 32.31
CA ILE A 48 -22.86 2.42 31.26
C ILE A 48 -22.82 0.99 30.71
N GLU A 49 -23.63 0.72 29.69
CA GLU A 49 -23.30 -0.36 28.77
C GLU A 49 -21.93 -0.01 28.20
N ALA A 50 -20.89 -0.65 28.73
CA ALA A 50 -19.60 -0.67 28.09
C ALA A 50 -19.80 -1.41 26.75
N ILE A 51 -20.19 -0.64 25.72
CA ILE A 51 -19.95 -1.05 24.35
C ILE A 51 -18.44 -1.22 24.30
N GLY A 52 -17.99 -2.46 24.39
CA GLY A 52 -16.60 -2.85 24.16
C GLY A 52 -16.28 -2.59 22.70
N THR A 53 -16.11 -1.34 22.35
CA THR A 53 -15.34 -0.99 21.16
C THR A 53 -13.93 -1.45 21.50
N SER A 54 -13.57 -2.64 21.06
CA SER A 54 -12.16 -2.93 20.81
C SER A 54 -11.65 -1.73 20.05
N ALA A 55 -10.82 -0.89 20.71
CA ALA A 55 -10.18 0.22 20.04
C ALA A 55 -9.30 -0.41 18.96
N ALA A 56 -9.85 -0.58 17.78
CA ALA A 56 -9.09 -0.99 16.62
C ALA A 56 -7.95 0.03 16.48
N ILE A 57 -6.73 -0.43 16.38
CA ILE A 57 -5.60 0.44 16.05
C ILE A 57 -5.98 1.07 14.69
N PRO A 58 -6.20 2.39 14.60
CA PRO A 58 -6.93 3.00 13.48
C PRO A 58 -6.30 2.79 12.10
N HIS A 59 -5.03 2.36 12.06
CA HIS A 59 -4.23 2.22 10.82
C HIS A 59 -3.83 0.77 10.52
N ARG A 60 -4.30 -0.19 11.34
CA ARG A 60 -3.98 -1.59 11.09
C ARG A 60 -4.68 -2.10 9.83
N ILE A 61 -3.89 -2.53 8.84
CA ILE A 61 -4.40 -3.05 7.58
C ILE A 61 -4.88 -4.50 7.79
N VAL A 62 -6.17 -4.72 7.60
CA VAL A 62 -6.82 -6.02 7.69
C VAL A 62 -7.43 -6.38 6.35
N ILE A 63 -6.95 -7.47 5.74
CA ILE A 63 -7.45 -8.01 4.48
C ILE A 63 -7.53 -9.52 4.65
N PRO A 64 -8.68 -10.15 4.34
CA PRO A 64 -8.84 -11.59 4.49
C PRO A 64 -7.98 -12.37 3.49
N ASP A 65 -7.70 -13.63 3.84
CA ASP A 65 -7.11 -14.58 2.91
C ASP A 65 -8.07 -14.87 1.75
N ILE A 66 -7.54 -15.22 0.60
CA ILE A 66 -8.34 -15.67 -0.55
C ILE A 66 -8.22 -17.20 -0.72
N ASP A 67 -9.14 -17.81 -1.47
CA ASP A 67 -9.14 -19.25 -1.69
C ASP A 67 -7.78 -19.77 -2.18
N GLY A 68 -7.15 -20.63 -1.40
CA GLY A 68 -5.86 -21.27 -1.69
C GLY A 68 -4.61 -20.41 -1.38
N TYR A 69 -4.77 -19.16 -0.90
CA TYR A 69 -3.64 -18.27 -0.63
C TYR A 69 -3.80 -17.43 0.63
N LYS A 70 -2.70 -17.19 1.31
CA LYS A 70 -2.56 -16.18 2.35
C LYS A 70 -2.40 -14.80 1.71
N THR A 71 -3.16 -13.82 2.17
CA THR A 71 -3.01 -12.43 1.75
C THR A 71 -2.00 -11.73 2.65
N LEU A 72 -0.76 -11.64 2.17
CA LEU A 72 0.33 -10.99 2.89
C LEU A 72 0.45 -9.53 2.46
N LYS A 73 0.56 -8.65 3.43
CA LYS A 73 0.69 -7.20 3.25
C LYS A 73 2.13 -6.79 3.47
N GLY A 74 2.72 -6.08 2.52
CA GLY A 74 4.12 -5.73 2.66
C GLY A 74 4.55 -4.43 2.03
N GLU A 75 5.69 -3.97 2.50
CA GLU A 75 6.46 -2.85 2.00
C GLU A 75 7.69 -3.38 1.27
N LEU A 76 7.89 -2.93 0.03
CA LEU A 76 8.99 -3.39 -0.81
C LEU A 76 10.00 -2.30 -1.18
N HIS A 77 9.80 -1.07 -0.64
CA HIS A 77 10.70 0.05 -0.89
C HIS A 77 10.71 1.03 0.30
N ILE A 78 11.71 0.91 1.19
CA ILE A 78 11.85 1.78 2.35
C ILE A 78 13.33 1.96 2.73
N HIS A 79 13.65 3.15 3.27
CA HIS A 79 15.00 3.55 3.63
C HIS A 79 15.20 3.69 5.15
N THR A 80 16.47 3.60 5.58
CA THR A 80 16.89 3.76 6.96
C THR A 80 18.06 4.76 7.08
N VAL A 81 18.53 5.00 8.31
CA VAL A 81 19.71 5.83 8.57
C VAL A 81 21.00 5.26 7.96
N PHE A 82 20.98 4.03 7.46
CA PHE A 82 22.09 3.40 6.76
C PHE A 82 22.23 3.88 5.31
N SER A 83 21.26 4.63 4.79
CA SER A 83 21.40 5.40 3.55
C SER A 83 21.14 6.87 3.81
N ASP A 84 19.96 7.40 3.55
CA ASP A 84 19.66 8.82 3.59
C ASP A 84 18.36 9.15 4.33
N ALA A 85 17.73 8.15 4.96
CA ALA A 85 16.59 8.35 5.81
C ALA A 85 16.95 8.72 7.25
N SER A 86 15.96 9.17 8.01
CA SER A 86 16.11 9.56 9.43
C SER A 86 15.62 8.47 10.41
N VAL A 87 15.34 7.26 9.94
CA VAL A 87 14.67 6.21 10.70
C VAL A 87 15.58 5.00 10.92
N TRP A 88 15.64 4.54 12.16
CA TRP A 88 16.43 3.36 12.52
C TRP A 88 15.77 2.06 12.03
N PRO A 89 16.53 1.02 11.63
CA PRO A 89 15.95 -0.23 11.11
C PRO A 89 14.93 -0.89 12.04
N THR A 90 15.13 -0.90 13.35
CA THR A 90 14.16 -1.48 14.30
C THR A 90 12.85 -0.69 14.35
N THR A 91 12.91 0.64 14.19
CA THR A 91 11.72 1.47 14.13
C THR A 91 10.87 1.14 12.90
N ARG A 92 11.48 0.79 11.74
CA ARG A 92 10.75 0.30 10.57
C ARG A 92 9.98 -0.99 10.87
N ILE A 93 10.52 -1.83 11.76
CA ILE A 93 9.83 -3.05 12.19
C ILE A 93 8.64 -2.72 13.12
N ASP A 94 8.82 -1.77 14.05
CA ASP A 94 7.75 -1.31 14.95
C ASP A 94 6.60 -0.69 14.14
N GLU A 95 6.89 0.12 13.12
CA GLU A 95 5.92 0.68 12.18
C GLU A 95 5.16 -0.44 11.46
N ALA A 96 5.88 -1.39 10.84
CA ALA A 96 5.30 -2.51 10.12
C ALA A 96 4.37 -3.37 11.01
N MET A 97 4.82 -3.70 12.22
CA MET A 97 4.04 -4.45 13.21
C MET A 97 2.76 -3.70 13.59
N THR A 98 2.88 -2.41 13.89
CA THR A 98 1.74 -1.57 14.31
C THR A 98 0.70 -1.46 13.21
N GLU A 99 1.12 -1.31 11.97
CA GLU A 99 0.26 -1.20 10.80
C GLU A 99 -0.26 -2.55 10.29
N GLY A 100 0.24 -3.66 10.85
CA GLY A 100 -0.21 -5.02 10.51
C GLY A 100 0.38 -5.55 9.21
N LEU A 101 1.59 -5.11 8.85
CA LEU A 101 2.33 -5.69 7.73
C LEU A 101 2.88 -7.08 8.09
N ASP A 102 2.93 -7.96 7.12
CA ASP A 102 3.48 -9.30 7.23
C ASP A 102 4.97 -9.36 6.91
N PHE A 103 5.42 -8.46 6.03
CA PHE A 103 6.82 -8.37 5.61
C PHE A 103 7.21 -6.95 5.22
N ILE A 104 8.52 -6.66 5.30
CA ILE A 104 9.13 -5.49 4.69
C ILE A 104 10.46 -5.85 4.03
N ALA A 105 10.83 -5.13 2.97
CA ALA A 105 12.16 -5.16 2.39
C ALA A 105 12.94 -3.95 2.88
N ILE A 106 14.17 -4.15 3.37
CA ILE A 106 15.11 -3.06 3.63
C ILE A 106 15.82 -2.79 2.31
N THR A 107 15.68 -1.59 1.78
CA THR A 107 16.17 -1.21 0.45
C THR A 107 17.01 0.06 0.46
N ASP A 108 17.86 0.20 1.48
CA ASP A 108 18.82 1.30 1.56
C ASP A 108 19.67 1.40 0.29
N HIS A 109 20.04 2.63 -0.10
CA HIS A 109 20.91 2.87 -1.25
C HIS A 109 22.24 2.11 -1.13
N VAL A 110 22.63 1.43 -2.21
CA VAL A 110 23.90 0.70 -2.27
C VAL A 110 25.03 1.47 -2.98
N ASP A 111 24.75 2.64 -3.54
CA ASP A 111 25.72 3.46 -4.27
C ASP A 111 26.60 4.26 -3.33
N ALA A 112 27.92 4.05 -3.37
CA ALA A 112 28.88 4.74 -2.51
C ALA A 112 28.83 6.27 -2.67
N ARG A 113 28.48 6.77 -3.86
CA ARG A 113 28.34 8.21 -4.13
C ARG A 113 27.25 8.83 -3.25
N LEU A 114 26.09 8.21 -3.17
CA LEU A 114 24.96 8.70 -2.35
C LEU A 114 25.29 8.58 -0.85
N LEU A 115 25.88 7.47 -0.43
CA LEU A 115 26.30 7.26 0.96
C LEU A 115 27.29 8.33 1.40
N LYS A 116 28.29 8.68 0.56
CA LYS A 116 29.26 9.73 0.86
C LYS A 116 28.67 11.15 0.89
N GLN A 117 27.67 11.43 0.06
CA GLN A 117 27.03 12.76 0.00
C GLN A 117 26.15 13.05 1.20
N LYS A 118 25.40 12.07 1.68
CA LYS A 118 24.36 12.25 2.70
C LYS A 118 24.82 11.91 4.11
N ASN A 119 25.72 10.93 4.26
CA ASN A 119 26.25 10.51 5.55
C ASN A 119 27.67 11.03 5.81
N LYS A 120 27.99 12.27 5.46
CA LYS A 120 29.30 12.91 5.60
C LYS A 120 29.98 12.57 6.94
N GLY A 121 30.68 11.44 7.00
CA GLY A 121 31.52 11.06 8.15
C GLY A 121 30.81 10.30 9.27
N LEU A 122 29.57 9.84 9.11
CA LEU A 122 28.87 9.14 10.19
C LEU A 122 29.32 7.70 10.34
N MET A 123 29.67 6.97 9.30
CA MET A 123 30.29 5.63 9.45
C MET A 123 30.63 5.00 8.10
N ASP A 124 31.72 4.23 8.13
CA ASP A 124 32.06 3.23 7.13
C ASP A 124 31.42 1.93 7.62
N PHE A 125 30.20 1.61 7.13
CA PHE A 125 29.50 0.41 7.54
C PHE A 125 29.19 -0.50 6.33
N ASP A 126 29.07 -1.80 6.63
CA ASP A 126 28.63 -2.81 5.68
C ASP A 126 27.21 -2.51 5.18
N ARG A 127 27.00 -2.48 3.86
CA ARG A 127 25.67 -2.25 3.21
C ARG A 127 24.62 -3.30 3.59
N ASN A 128 25.00 -4.38 4.24
CA ASN A 128 24.10 -5.41 4.77
C ASN A 128 23.66 -5.14 6.21
N GLU A 129 24.21 -4.13 6.90
CA GLU A 129 24.02 -3.97 8.34
C GLU A 129 22.58 -3.59 8.70
N SER A 130 21.96 -2.70 7.94
CA SER A 130 20.55 -2.33 8.15
C SER A 130 19.62 -3.54 8.08
N TYR A 131 19.84 -4.42 7.11
CA TYR A 131 19.09 -5.68 7.02
C TYR A 131 19.36 -6.59 8.22
N LYS A 132 20.61 -6.76 8.66
CA LYS A 132 20.94 -7.62 9.80
C LYS A 132 20.24 -7.16 11.09
N ILE A 133 20.23 -5.86 11.33
CA ILE A 133 19.53 -5.24 12.47
C ILE A 133 18.02 -5.47 12.34
N ALA A 134 17.44 -5.15 11.18
CA ALA A 134 16.02 -5.34 10.92
C ALA A 134 15.58 -6.81 11.04
N ALA A 135 16.36 -7.74 10.47
CA ALA A 135 16.06 -9.17 10.52
C ALA A 135 16.10 -9.74 11.95
N SER A 136 16.96 -9.23 12.80
CA SER A 136 16.99 -9.57 14.22
C SER A 136 15.71 -9.12 14.94
N ALA A 137 15.30 -7.87 14.74
CA ALA A 137 14.07 -7.31 15.31
C ALA A 137 12.81 -7.99 14.73
N GLY A 138 12.78 -8.25 13.43
CA GLY A 138 11.65 -8.88 12.74
C GLY A 138 11.24 -10.23 13.32
N LYS A 139 12.19 -11.01 13.81
CA LYS A 139 11.91 -12.30 14.47
C LYS A 139 11.06 -12.16 15.73
N SER A 140 11.34 -11.15 16.56
CA SER A 140 10.57 -10.90 17.79
C SER A 140 9.21 -10.27 17.54
N HIS A 141 9.03 -9.57 16.43
CA HIS A 141 7.80 -8.87 16.05
C HIS A 141 6.95 -9.63 15.03
N ASN A 142 7.37 -10.85 14.65
CA ASN A 142 6.69 -11.67 13.64
C ASN A 142 6.51 -10.96 12.29
N VAL A 143 7.49 -10.17 11.88
CA VAL A 143 7.58 -9.52 10.57
C VAL A 143 8.69 -10.20 9.76
N LEU A 144 8.38 -10.63 8.53
CA LEU A 144 9.37 -11.23 7.63
C LEU A 144 10.20 -10.11 6.99
N ILE A 145 11.51 -10.23 7.01
CA ILE A 145 12.40 -9.20 6.48
C ILE A 145 13.08 -9.71 5.22
N ILE A 146 12.85 -9.01 4.12
CA ILE A 146 13.50 -9.26 2.83
C ILE A 146 14.80 -8.48 2.79
N HIS A 147 15.90 -9.16 2.48
CA HIS A 147 17.19 -8.50 2.21
C HIS A 147 17.14 -7.88 0.82
N GLY A 148 17.40 -6.59 0.74
CA GLY A 148 17.41 -5.83 -0.49
C GLY A 148 18.32 -4.61 -0.42
N GLY A 149 18.38 -3.92 -1.55
CA GLY A 149 19.07 -2.64 -1.66
C GLY A 149 18.66 -1.92 -2.93
N GLU A 150 18.70 -0.60 -2.93
CA GLU A 150 18.40 0.22 -4.08
C GLU A 150 19.66 0.66 -4.80
N ILE A 151 19.74 0.36 -6.10
CA ILE A 151 20.74 0.95 -7.01
C ILE A 151 20.12 2.22 -7.60
N SER A 152 20.74 3.38 -7.35
CA SER A 152 20.18 4.69 -7.69
C SER A 152 21.05 5.38 -8.73
N ARG A 153 20.56 5.46 -9.95
CA ARG A 153 21.26 6.09 -11.07
C ARG A 153 20.37 7.13 -11.75
N GLY A 154 20.97 8.04 -12.51
CA GLY A 154 20.19 8.97 -13.32
C GLY A 154 19.38 8.27 -14.41
N MET A 155 18.26 8.88 -14.80
CA MET A 155 17.43 8.40 -15.90
C MET A 155 18.04 8.74 -17.26
N PRO A 156 18.13 7.80 -18.23
CA PRO A 156 17.86 6.37 -18.05
C PRO A 156 19.02 5.62 -17.41
N PRO A 157 18.83 4.49 -16.70
CA PRO A 157 17.58 3.76 -16.52
C PRO A 157 16.83 4.10 -15.22
N GLY A 158 17.33 4.98 -14.34
CA GLY A 158 16.69 5.36 -13.10
C GLY A 158 17.11 4.49 -11.91
N HIS A 159 16.17 4.21 -10.98
CA HIS A 159 16.43 3.48 -9.75
C HIS A 159 15.82 2.07 -9.80
N PHE A 160 16.52 1.11 -9.20
CA PHE A 160 16.06 -0.27 -9.13
C PHE A 160 16.29 -0.88 -7.75
N ASN A 161 15.26 -1.49 -7.19
CA ASN A 161 15.40 -2.36 -6.03
C ASN A 161 15.86 -3.76 -6.43
N THR A 162 16.78 -4.30 -5.62
CA THR A 162 17.25 -5.67 -5.67
C THR A 162 16.77 -6.38 -4.41
N LEU A 163 15.78 -7.26 -4.54
CA LEU A 163 15.14 -7.96 -3.43
C LEU A 163 15.59 -9.42 -3.37
N PHE A 164 15.56 -10.03 -2.17
CA PHE A 164 15.98 -11.41 -1.93
C PHE A 164 17.44 -11.67 -2.30
N VAL A 165 18.29 -10.70 -2.10
CA VAL A 165 19.74 -10.83 -2.29
C VAL A 165 20.43 -11.29 -1.00
N SER A 166 21.65 -11.76 -1.11
CA SER A 166 22.45 -12.22 0.04
C SER A 166 23.53 -11.22 0.46
N ASP A 167 23.95 -10.33 -0.45
CA ASP A 167 25.06 -9.41 -0.23
C ASP A 167 24.95 -8.12 -1.05
N CYS A 168 24.52 -7.04 -0.41
CA CYS A 168 24.45 -5.70 -1.00
C CYS A 168 25.83 -5.07 -1.24
N GLU A 169 26.89 -5.51 -0.53
CA GLU A 169 28.24 -5.00 -0.75
C GLU A 169 28.76 -5.31 -2.14
N THR A 170 28.59 -6.55 -2.60
CA THR A 170 29.02 -6.94 -3.94
C THR A 170 28.21 -6.24 -5.03
N ILE A 171 26.90 -6.02 -4.80
CA ILE A 171 26.03 -5.28 -5.72
C ILE A 171 26.49 -3.81 -5.83
N GLY A 172 26.70 -3.15 -4.70
CA GLY A 172 27.17 -1.77 -4.68
C GLY A 172 28.54 -1.61 -5.33
N LYS A 173 29.50 -2.48 -5.02
CA LYS A 173 30.83 -2.48 -5.64
C LYS A 173 30.76 -2.69 -7.17
N ALA A 174 29.91 -3.58 -7.64
CA ALA A 174 29.72 -3.81 -9.08
C ALA A 174 29.16 -2.57 -9.78
N SER A 175 28.17 -1.90 -9.16
CA SER A 175 27.60 -0.67 -9.67
C SER A 175 28.61 0.48 -9.64
N ASP A 176 29.32 0.68 -8.52
CA ASP A 176 30.29 1.76 -8.32
C ASP A 176 31.54 1.67 -9.21
N ALA A 177 31.79 0.52 -9.82
CA ALA A 177 32.88 0.33 -10.79
C ALA A 177 32.69 1.10 -12.11
N HIS A 178 31.49 1.69 -12.33
CA HIS A 178 31.14 2.40 -13.55
C HIS A 178 30.59 3.79 -13.25
N GLU A 179 31.01 4.78 -14.01
CA GLU A 179 30.44 6.15 -13.95
C GLU A 179 29.18 6.30 -14.79
N ASP A 180 29.12 5.61 -15.94
CA ASP A 180 27.96 5.61 -16.84
C ASP A 180 26.76 4.96 -16.16
N HIS A 181 25.62 5.66 -16.16
CA HIS A 181 24.43 5.26 -15.41
C HIS A 181 23.89 3.88 -15.84
N TYR A 182 23.83 3.62 -17.13
CA TYR A 182 23.34 2.34 -17.65
C TYR A 182 24.30 1.20 -17.36
N LYS A 183 25.61 1.41 -17.56
CA LYS A 183 26.64 0.38 -17.27
C LYS A 183 26.66 0.06 -15.77
N ALA A 184 26.61 1.06 -14.92
CA ALA A 184 26.55 0.92 -13.47
C ALA A 184 25.32 0.11 -13.04
N MET A 185 24.14 0.50 -13.53
CA MET A 185 22.89 -0.23 -13.25
C MET A 185 22.98 -1.68 -13.71
N LYS A 186 23.38 -1.89 -14.98
CA LYS A 186 23.51 -3.25 -15.55
C LYS A 186 24.47 -4.13 -14.75
N ALA A 187 25.61 -3.60 -14.29
CA ALA A 187 26.57 -4.33 -13.49
C ALA A 187 26.02 -4.73 -12.12
N GLY A 188 25.38 -3.79 -11.42
CA GLY A 188 24.75 -4.06 -10.14
C GLY A 188 23.59 -5.07 -10.24
N LEU A 189 22.70 -4.90 -11.24
CA LEU A 189 21.60 -5.84 -11.48
C LEU A 189 22.09 -7.23 -11.89
N ALA A 190 23.18 -7.32 -12.66
CA ALA A 190 23.79 -8.60 -13.01
C ALA A 190 24.33 -9.33 -11.77
N GLU A 191 24.93 -8.59 -10.82
CA GLU A 191 25.38 -9.15 -9.56
C GLU A 191 24.23 -9.60 -8.68
N ALA A 192 23.18 -8.77 -8.54
CA ALA A 192 21.97 -9.14 -7.82
C ALA A 192 21.28 -10.38 -8.41
N ARG A 193 21.24 -10.50 -9.76
CA ARG A 193 20.69 -11.67 -10.45
C ARG A 193 21.47 -12.93 -10.16
N LYS A 194 22.82 -12.89 -10.10
CA LYS A 194 23.64 -14.06 -9.70
C LYS A 194 23.28 -14.56 -8.31
N GLN A 195 22.88 -13.67 -7.42
CA GLN A 195 22.40 -14.00 -6.07
C GLN A 195 20.95 -14.49 -6.03
N GLY A 196 20.28 -14.57 -7.18
CA GLY A 196 18.86 -14.96 -7.27
C GLY A 196 17.90 -13.81 -6.97
N GLY A 197 18.35 -12.56 -7.03
CA GLY A 197 17.55 -11.38 -6.72
C GLY A 197 16.31 -11.21 -7.58
N PHE A 198 15.25 -10.64 -6.99
CA PHE A 198 14.07 -10.14 -7.70
C PHE A 198 14.24 -8.64 -7.92
N LEU A 199 14.21 -8.21 -9.18
CA LEU A 199 14.64 -6.87 -9.61
C LEU A 199 13.43 -6.03 -9.99
N VAL A 200 13.31 -4.84 -9.40
CA VAL A 200 12.15 -3.94 -9.55
C VAL A 200 12.59 -2.58 -10.03
N TRP A 201 11.97 -2.06 -11.08
CA TRP A 201 12.13 -0.67 -11.47
C TRP A 201 11.27 0.22 -10.58
N ASN A 202 11.92 1.16 -9.87
CA ASN A 202 11.30 2.03 -8.86
C ASN A 202 10.75 3.30 -9.48
N HIS A 203 9.64 3.81 -8.95
CA HIS A 203 9.04 5.14 -9.16
C HIS A 203 9.33 5.76 -10.56
N PRO A 204 8.97 5.09 -11.68
CA PRO A 204 9.25 5.59 -13.03
C PRO A 204 8.59 6.94 -13.33
N HIS A 205 7.60 7.32 -12.53
CA HIS A 205 6.84 8.56 -12.64
C HIS A 205 7.43 9.70 -11.78
N TRP A 206 8.52 9.47 -11.05
CA TRP A 206 9.12 10.51 -10.22
C TRP A 206 9.62 11.70 -11.06
N GLU A 207 9.18 12.91 -10.70
CA GLU A 207 9.41 14.14 -11.50
C GLU A 207 10.89 14.43 -11.81
N ARG A 208 11.80 14.12 -10.85
CA ARG A 208 13.25 14.30 -11.06
C ARG A 208 13.84 13.35 -12.09
N GLN A 209 13.19 12.22 -12.34
CA GLN A 209 13.58 11.25 -13.36
C GLN A 209 12.76 11.41 -14.64
N ALA A 210 11.45 11.60 -14.51
CA ALA A 210 10.54 11.69 -15.65
C ALA A 210 10.62 13.01 -16.41
N GLN A 211 11.09 14.11 -15.81
CA GLN A 211 11.22 15.42 -16.46
C GLN A 211 9.96 15.83 -17.25
N ASN A 212 8.79 15.70 -16.64
CA ASN A 212 7.45 15.94 -17.18
C ASN A 212 6.84 14.83 -18.04
N GLU A 213 7.54 13.74 -18.32
CA GLU A 213 6.99 12.62 -19.09
C GLU A 213 7.59 11.30 -18.64
N THR A 214 6.73 10.37 -18.18
CA THR A 214 7.15 9.01 -17.86
C THR A 214 7.40 8.22 -19.15
N ARG A 215 8.64 7.74 -19.35
CA ARG A 215 9.06 7.10 -20.59
C ARG A 215 9.70 5.74 -20.37
N TRP A 216 9.42 4.83 -21.31
CA TRP A 216 10.18 3.60 -21.47
C TRP A 216 11.31 3.81 -22.47
N TYR A 217 12.56 3.84 -21.96
CA TYR A 217 13.75 4.06 -22.78
C TYR A 217 14.30 2.74 -23.37
N PRO A 218 15.17 2.81 -24.40
CA PRO A 218 15.88 1.62 -24.94
C PRO A 218 16.65 0.84 -23.88
N GLU A 219 17.21 1.52 -22.89
CA GLU A 219 17.91 0.94 -21.74
C GLU A 219 16.99 0.03 -20.92
N HIS A 220 15.73 0.42 -20.70
CA HIS A 220 14.73 -0.43 -20.03
C HIS A 220 14.42 -1.68 -20.86
N THR A 221 14.28 -1.52 -22.20
CA THR A 221 14.11 -2.68 -23.09
C THR A 221 15.29 -3.64 -22.96
N ALA A 222 16.52 -3.14 -23.00
CA ALA A 222 17.71 -3.96 -22.89
C ALA A 222 17.83 -4.67 -21.51
N LEU A 223 17.41 -4.02 -20.41
CA LEU A 223 17.37 -4.64 -19.08
C LEU A 223 16.25 -5.70 -19.00
N TYR A 224 15.07 -5.39 -19.53
CA TYR A 224 13.94 -6.32 -19.57
C TYR A 224 14.29 -7.59 -20.39
N ASP A 225 14.80 -7.44 -21.61
CA ASP A 225 15.19 -8.55 -22.48
C ASP A 225 16.33 -9.40 -21.89
N ALA A 226 17.20 -8.78 -21.07
CA ALA A 226 18.23 -9.48 -20.33
C ALA A 226 17.70 -10.21 -19.08
N GLY A 227 16.40 -10.13 -18.77
CA GLY A 227 15.80 -10.69 -17.55
C GLY A 227 16.30 -10.01 -16.29
N MET A 228 16.53 -8.70 -16.35
CA MET A 228 16.96 -7.84 -15.24
C MET A 228 15.85 -6.89 -14.76
N MET A 229 14.59 -7.18 -15.10
CA MET A 229 13.41 -6.44 -14.63
C MET A 229 12.27 -7.45 -14.46
N HIS A 230 11.90 -7.74 -13.21
CA HIS A 230 10.84 -8.69 -12.84
C HIS A 230 9.55 -7.98 -12.43
N GLY A 231 9.67 -6.82 -11.81
CA GLY A 231 8.57 -6.00 -11.35
C GLY A 231 8.79 -4.52 -11.62
N ILE A 232 7.75 -3.74 -11.40
CA ILE A 232 7.75 -2.29 -11.55
C ILE A 232 6.84 -1.66 -10.52
N GLU A 233 7.26 -0.55 -9.93
CA GLU A 233 6.38 0.25 -9.07
C GLU A 233 5.35 0.99 -9.93
N ILE A 234 4.08 0.63 -9.75
CA ILE A 234 2.96 1.33 -10.38
C ILE A 234 2.38 2.42 -9.49
N TYR A 235 2.73 2.38 -8.21
CA TYR A 235 2.40 3.37 -7.20
C TYR A 235 3.59 3.57 -6.26
N ASN A 236 3.95 4.84 -6.01
CA ASN A 236 4.92 5.19 -5.00
C ASN A 236 4.36 6.34 -4.15
N ALA A 237 4.59 6.35 -2.84
CA ALA A 237 3.97 7.34 -1.95
C ALA A 237 4.37 8.80 -2.28
N PHE A 238 5.56 9.03 -2.87
CA PHE A 238 5.99 10.38 -3.24
C PHE A 238 5.38 10.92 -4.54
N CYS A 239 5.24 10.05 -5.55
CA CYS A 239 4.79 10.47 -6.88
C CYS A 239 3.42 9.92 -7.28
N GLY A 240 2.81 9.07 -6.44
CA GLY A 240 1.47 8.54 -6.65
C GLY A 240 1.40 7.42 -7.68
N TYR A 241 0.25 7.30 -8.31
CA TYR A 241 -0.04 6.29 -9.32
C TYR A 241 0.53 6.68 -10.68
N SER A 242 1.19 5.72 -11.35
CA SER A 242 1.69 5.84 -12.72
C SER A 242 0.90 4.97 -13.69
N PRO A 243 -0.01 5.54 -14.49
CA PRO A 243 -0.75 4.82 -15.52
C PRO A 243 0.17 4.13 -16.55
N GLU A 244 1.28 4.80 -16.92
CA GLU A 244 2.26 4.25 -17.87
C GLU A 244 2.94 3.01 -17.31
N ALA A 245 3.41 3.06 -16.06
CA ALA A 245 4.02 1.91 -15.40
C ALA A 245 3.04 0.74 -15.27
N HIS A 246 1.76 1.03 -14.93
CA HIS A 246 0.72 0.00 -14.88
C HIS A 246 0.50 -0.64 -16.26
N ARG A 247 0.38 0.15 -17.32
CA ARG A 247 0.26 -0.36 -18.70
C ARG A 247 1.44 -1.24 -19.07
N TRP A 248 2.67 -0.79 -18.83
CA TRP A 248 3.87 -1.59 -19.12
C TRP A 248 3.92 -2.89 -18.33
N ALA A 249 3.48 -2.86 -17.06
CA ALA A 249 3.39 -4.06 -16.25
C ALA A 249 2.42 -5.09 -16.83
N MET A 250 1.27 -4.64 -17.34
CA MET A 250 0.29 -5.52 -17.96
C MET A 250 0.78 -6.07 -19.31
N GLU A 251 1.28 -5.21 -20.19
CA GLU A 251 1.76 -5.54 -21.52
C GLU A 251 2.98 -6.49 -21.50
N ARG A 252 3.91 -6.29 -20.55
CA ARG A 252 5.18 -7.02 -20.48
C ARG A 252 5.16 -8.14 -19.44
N GLY A 253 4.07 -8.34 -18.74
CA GLY A 253 3.98 -9.37 -17.71
C GLY A 253 4.88 -9.10 -16.52
N LEU A 254 5.11 -7.84 -16.13
CA LEU A 254 5.85 -7.48 -14.93
C LEU A 254 4.95 -7.59 -13.69
N THR A 255 5.55 -7.86 -12.55
CA THR A 255 4.87 -7.89 -11.26
C THR A 255 4.52 -6.47 -10.81
N LEU A 256 3.24 -6.26 -10.45
CA LEU A 256 2.74 -4.99 -9.94
C LEU A 256 3.21 -4.82 -8.50
N ILE A 257 3.90 -3.71 -8.22
CA ILE A 257 4.47 -3.39 -6.91
C ILE A 257 4.13 -1.95 -6.53
N CYS A 258 4.02 -1.69 -5.24
CA CYS A 258 4.14 -0.35 -4.70
C CYS A 258 5.18 -0.30 -3.59
N GLY A 259 5.70 0.89 -3.35
CA GLY A 259 6.57 1.21 -2.25
C GLY A 259 6.24 2.57 -1.65
N THR A 260 6.66 2.79 -0.42
CA THR A 260 6.56 4.13 0.17
C THR A 260 7.76 5.00 -0.17
N ASP A 261 8.92 4.39 -0.35
CA ASP A 261 10.19 5.10 -0.50
C ASP A 261 10.43 6.10 0.64
N SER A 262 9.94 5.75 1.84
CA SER A 262 9.90 6.69 2.95
C SER A 262 11.28 6.85 3.59
N HIS A 263 11.68 8.13 3.71
CA HIS A 263 12.94 8.56 4.34
C HIS A 263 12.73 9.14 5.74
N VAL A 264 11.47 9.32 6.15
CA VAL A 264 11.08 9.87 7.44
C VAL A 264 10.21 8.85 8.21
N PRO A 265 9.95 9.04 9.50
CA PRO A 265 8.98 8.22 10.22
C PRO A 265 7.62 8.17 9.49
N MET A 266 6.98 7.00 9.46
CA MET A 266 5.80 6.76 8.62
C MET A 266 4.65 7.73 8.90
N PHE A 267 4.47 8.14 10.16
CA PHE A 267 3.44 9.11 10.54
C PHE A 267 3.65 10.54 9.96
N LEU A 268 4.85 10.83 9.40
CA LEU A 268 5.12 12.06 8.65
C LEU A 268 4.85 11.89 7.13
N SER A 269 4.81 10.65 6.65
CA SER A 269 4.52 10.33 5.25
C SER A 269 3.05 10.02 4.99
N VAL A 270 2.33 9.52 6.02
CA VAL A 270 0.93 9.09 5.95
C VAL A 270 0.14 9.80 7.03
N ASP A 271 -0.97 10.45 6.67
CA ASP A 271 -1.85 11.14 7.62
C ASP A 271 -2.82 10.16 8.29
N PHE A 272 -2.30 9.38 9.23
CA PHE A 272 -3.10 8.42 10.00
C PHE A 272 -4.25 9.08 10.79
N ILE A 273 -4.16 10.38 11.10
CA ILE A 273 -5.21 11.11 11.81
C ILE A 273 -6.44 11.30 10.92
N LYS A 274 -6.24 11.49 9.62
CA LYS A 274 -7.33 11.51 8.63
C LYS A 274 -7.85 10.13 8.27
N GLY A 275 -7.17 9.08 8.72
CA GLY A 275 -7.51 7.68 8.40
C GLY A 275 -6.86 7.18 7.13
N ASP A 276 -5.83 7.86 6.63
CA ASP A 276 -5.03 7.37 5.51
C ASP A 276 -4.28 6.11 5.93
N ILE A 277 -4.00 5.26 4.96
CA ILE A 277 -3.30 3.99 5.15
C ILE A 277 -2.06 4.00 4.27
N ARG A 278 -0.95 3.44 4.79
CA ARG A 278 0.26 3.20 4.01
C ARG A 278 -0.07 2.43 2.73
N PRO A 279 0.41 2.85 1.57
CA PRO A 279 0.38 2.00 0.38
C PRO A 279 1.10 0.68 0.64
N VAL A 280 0.49 -0.43 0.22
CA VAL A 280 1.06 -1.77 0.41
C VAL A 280 0.93 -2.63 -0.84
N THR A 281 1.94 -3.47 -1.06
CA THR A 281 1.83 -4.57 -2.01
C THR A 281 1.15 -5.74 -1.29
N LEU A 282 0.00 -6.17 -1.80
CA LEU A 282 -0.66 -7.41 -1.40
C LEU A 282 -0.04 -8.56 -2.18
N VAL A 283 0.45 -9.57 -1.46
CA VAL A 283 1.06 -10.76 -2.04
C VAL A 283 0.21 -11.98 -1.67
N PHE A 284 -0.29 -12.68 -2.68
CA PHE A 284 -1.11 -13.87 -2.50
C PHE A 284 -0.22 -15.12 -2.53
N ALA A 285 0.29 -15.47 -1.36
CA ALA A 285 1.27 -16.54 -1.18
C ALA A 285 0.60 -17.84 -0.67
N ARG A 286 1.14 -18.99 -1.04
CA ARG A 286 0.65 -20.28 -0.54
C ARG A 286 0.95 -20.47 0.93
N GLU A 287 2.02 -19.86 1.41
CA GLU A 287 2.42 -19.90 2.83
C GLU A 287 3.04 -18.55 3.24
N ARG A 288 3.02 -18.26 4.53
CA ARG A 288 3.65 -17.08 5.12
C ARG A 288 5.14 -17.33 5.36
N SER A 289 5.93 -17.25 4.29
CA SER A 289 7.38 -17.40 4.34
C SER A 289 8.05 -16.53 3.28
N LEU A 290 9.36 -16.26 3.40
CA LEU A 290 10.12 -15.55 2.36
C LEU A 290 10.09 -16.29 1.03
N GLY A 291 10.15 -17.63 1.06
CA GLY A 291 10.00 -18.46 -0.14
C GLY A 291 8.63 -18.34 -0.78
N GLY A 292 7.55 -18.35 0.04
CA GLY A 292 6.18 -18.16 -0.43
C GLY A 292 5.94 -16.78 -1.03
N ILE A 293 6.51 -15.71 -0.42
CA ILE A 293 6.48 -14.36 -0.96
C ILE A 293 7.19 -14.32 -2.32
N ARG A 294 8.42 -14.85 -2.39
CA ARG A 294 9.21 -14.86 -3.61
C ARG A 294 8.48 -15.61 -4.74
N GLU A 295 7.95 -16.79 -4.46
CA GLU A 295 7.19 -17.58 -5.45
C GLU A 295 5.94 -16.81 -5.96
N ALA A 296 5.23 -16.12 -5.06
CA ALA A 296 4.06 -15.33 -5.43
C ALA A 296 4.44 -14.11 -6.30
N LEU A 297 5.56 -13.44 -6.00
CA LEU A 297 6.09 -12.36 -6.84
C LEU A 297 6.47 -12.87 -8.24
N ASP A 298 7.20 -13.98 -8.33
CA ASP A 298 7.59 -14.60 -9.61
C ASP A 298 6.35 -15.03 -10.43
N ALA A 299 5.29 -15.48 -9.74
CA ALA A 299 4.01 -15.83 -10.36
C ALA A 299 3.08 -14.62 -10.60
N ARG A 300 3.49 -13.39 -10.26
CA ARG A 300 2.71 -12.15 -10.41
C ARG A 300 1.38 -12.16 -9.65
N ARG A 301 1.28 -12.93 -8.58
CA ARG A 301 0.12 -12.95 -7.70
C ARG A 301 0.22 -11.81 -6.68
N THR A 302 0.09 -10.59 -7.20
CA THR A 302 0.14 -9.34 -6.42
C THR A 302 -1.01 -8.41 -6.78
N ALA A 303 -1.35 -7.55 -5.83
CA ALA A 303 -2.15 -6.37 -6.07
C ALA A 303 -1.56 -5.20 -5.28
N VAL A 304 -1.79 -3.99 -5.73
CA VAL A 304 -1.40 -2.76 -5.03
C VAL A 304 -2.62 -2.17 -4.36
N PHE A 305 -2.55 -1.94 -3.05
CA PHE A 305 -3.57 -1.18 -2.32
C PHE A 305 -3.00 0.16 -1.89
N ALA A 306 -3.52 1.23 -2.45
CA ALA A 306 -3.04 2.59 -2.21
C ALA A 306 -4.19 3.60 -2.37
N ASN A 307 -4.29 4.54 -1.44
CA ASN A 307 -5.25 5.65 -1.49
C ASN A 307 -6.71 5.18 -1.78
N GLY A 308 -7.14 4.10 -1.14
CA GLY A 308 -8.47 3.53 -1.32
C GLY A 308 -8.70 2.76 -2.63
N MET A 309 -7.70 2.72 -3.52
CA MET A 309 -7.73 2.01 -4.80
C MET A 309 -6.99 0.67 -4.70
N VAL A 310 -7.43 -0.31 -5.47
CA VAL A 310 -6.77 -1.60 -5.63
C VAL A 310 -6.46 -1.81 -7.12
N TYR A 311 -5.21 -2.08 -7.42
CA TYR A 311 -4.73 -2.33 -8.78
C TYR A 311 -4.18 -3.75 -8.86
N GLY A 312 -4.60 -4.52 -9.84
CA GLY A 312 -4.13 -5.90 -9.97
C GLY A 312 -4.73 -6.62 -11.16
N ARG A 313 -4.21 -7.79 -11.48
CA ARG A 313 -4.79 -8.63 -12.52
C ARG A 313 -6.12 -9.22 -12.07
N GLU A 314 -7.04 -9.43 -13.02
CA GLU A 314 -8.38 -9.91 -12.73
C GLU A 314 -8.39 -11.25 -11.98
N GLU A 315 -7.46 -12.16 -12.33
CA GLU A 315 -7.32 -13.46 -11.69
C GLU A 315 -7.00 -13.41 -10.20
N VAL A 316 -6.45 -12.30 -9.70
CA VAL A 316 -6.24 -12.08 -8.26
C VAL A 316 -7.30 -11.17 -7.64
N LEU A 317 -7.77 -10.16 -8.37
CA LEU A 317 -8.76 -9.21 -7.83
C LEU A 317 -10.15 -9.84 -7.66
N ARG A 318 -10.55 -10.76 -8.52
CA ARG A 318 -11.84 -11.44 -8.41
C ARG A 318 -11.96 -12.32 -7.16
N PRO A 319 -11.01 -13.22 -6.84
CA PRO A 319 -11.00 -13.92 -5.55
C PRO A 319 -10.90 -12.97 -4.35
N LEU A 320 -10.12 -11.89 -4.46
CA LEU A 320 -10.03 -10.89 -3.40
C LEU A 320 -11.40 -10.26 -3.13
N MET A 321 -12.08 -9.77 -4.17
CA MET A 321 -13.42 -9.18 -4.03
C MET A 321 -14.41 -10.15 -3.37
N LYS A 322 -14.37 -11.43 -3.74
CA LYS A 322 -15.21 -12.48 -3.12
C LYS A 322 -14.94 -12.62 -1.62
N ALA A 323 -13.69 -12.50 -1.20
CA ALA A 323 -13.30 -12.59 0.21
C ALA A 323 -13.67 -11.34 1.03
N LEU A 324 -13.74 -10.17 0.38
CA LEU A 324 -14.12 -8.90 1.03
C LEU A 324 -15.62 -8.73 1.18
N PHE A 325 -16.41 -9.29 0.26
CA PHE A 325 -17.82 -9.01 0.06
C PHE A 325 -18.67 -10.20 0.50
N GLU A 326 -18.98 -10.27 1.80
CA GLU A 326 -19.81 -11.32 2.35
C GLU A 326 -21.28 -11.00 2.22
N VAL A 327 -22.07 -11.91 1.64
CA VAL A 327 -23.52 -11.82 1.52
C VAL A 327 -24.19 -12.79 2.47
N SER A 328 -25.17 -12.34 3.24
CA SER A 328 -25.92 -13.15 4.20
C SER A 328 -27.37 -12.67 4.35
N ASP A 329 -28.18 -13.38 5.14
CA ASP A 329 -29.55 -13.03 5.52
C ASP A 329 -30.44 -12.70 4.30
N VAL A 330 -30.36 -13.52 3.25
CA VAL A 330 -31.17 -13.33 2.04
C VAL A 330 -32.62 -13.64 2.34
N LYS A 331 -33.52 -12.67 2.08
CA LYS A 331 -34.97 -12.77 2.31
C LYS A 331 -35.72 -12.45 1.02
N TYR A 332 -36.45 -13.42 0.53
CA TYR A 332 -37.29 -13.30 -0.64
C TYR A 332 -38.71 -12.85 -0.25
N ALA A 333 -39.26 -11.93 -1.02
CA ALA A 333 -40.64 -11.52 -0.97
C ALA A 333 -41.15 -11.40 -2.42
N GLU A 334 -42.47 -11.34 -2.63
CA GLU A 334 -43.10 -11.42 -3.96
C GLU A 334 -42.45 -10.58 -5.07
N LYS A 335 -41.95 -9.39 -4.76
CA LYS A 335 -41.39 -8.45 -5.76
C LYS A 335 -40.05 -7.83 -5.35
N LYS A 336 -39.45 -8.35 -4.33
CA LYS A 336 -38.14 -7.86 -3.83
C LYS A 336 -37.36 -8.95 -3.12
N VAL A 337 -36.04 -8.78 -3.20
CA VAL A 337 -35.09 -9.55 -2.39
C VAL A 337 -34.30 -8.57 -1.52
N THR A 338 -34.13 -8.91 -0.26
CA THR A 338 -33.32 -8.12 0.69
C THR A 338 -32.23 -9.02 1.23
N PHE A 339 -31.00 -8.52 1.27
CA PHE A 339 -29.85 -9.24 1.78
C PHE A 339 -28.88 -8.30 2.48
N ARG A 340 -28.07 -8.88 3.35
CA ARG A 340 -27.02 -8.18 4.09
C ARG A 340 -25.70 -8.33 3.34
N VAL A 341 -24.96 -7.23 3.27
CA VAL A 341 -23.59 -7.23 2.77
C VAL A 341 -22.67 -6.71 3.85
N VAL A 342 -21.56 -7.41 4.08
CA VAL A 342 -20.52 -7.03 5.05
C VAL A 342 -19.19 -6.89 4.33
N ASN A 343 -18.55 -5.74 4.49
CA ASN A 343 -17.15 -5.56 4.08
C ASN A 343 -16.22 -6.02 5.21
N ARG A 344 -15.47 -7.09 4.99
CA ARG A 344 -14.59 -7.71 5.99
C ARG A 344 -13.15 -7.15 5.98
N SER A 345 -12.93 -5.94 5.46
CA SER A 345 -11.57 -5.45 5.23
C SER A 345 -11.37 -3.97 5.50
N SER A 346 -10.11 -3.54 5.45
CA SER A 346 -9.69 -2.14 5.43
C SER A 346 -9.88 -1.46 4.07
N ILE A 347 -10.28 -2.18 3.02
CA ILE A 347 -10.49 -1.63 1.68
C ILE A 347 -11.94 -1.14 1.57
N PRO A 348 -12.20 0.13 1.25
CA PRO A 348 -13.56 0.57 0.92
C PRO A 348 -14.02 -0.07 -0.39
N LEU A 349 -15.32 -0.34 -0.55
CA LEU A 349 -15.88 -0.88 -1.78
C LEU A 349 -16.75 0.21 -2.43
N THR A 350 -16.31 0.74 -3.56
CA THR A 350 -17.05 1.75 -4.34
C THR A 350 -17.72 1.04 -5.51
N LEU A 351 -19.02 0.86 -5.40
CA LEU A 351 -19.81 0.05 -6.31
C LEU A 351 -20.72 0.93 -7.16
N ARG A 352 -20.79 0.62 -8.45
CA ARG A 352 -21.71 1.23 -9.40
C ARG A 352 -22.51 0.13 -10.10
N LYS A 353 -23.82 0.35 -10.30
CA LYS A 353 -24.66 -0.56 -11.07
C LYS A 353 -24.07 -0.76 -12.47
N ALA A 354 -23.86 -2.02 -12.86
CA ALA A 354 -23.35 -2.40 -14.17
C ALA A 354 -24.48 -2.89 -15.11
N PRO A 355 -24.24 -2.97 -16.44
CA PRO A 355 -25.16 -3.58 -17.40
C PRO A 355 -25.54 -5.02 -17.04
N GLY A 356 -26.66 -5.51 -17.61
CA GLY A 356 -27.18 -6.85 -17.34
C GLY A 356 -28.12 -6.94 -16.14
N SER A 357 -28.48 -5.78 -15.55
CA SER A 357 -29.40 -5.68 -14.42
C SER A 357 -30.61 -4.77 -14.75
N GLU A 358 -31.09 -4.78 -16.00
CA GLU A 358 -32.10 -3.85 -16.48
C GLU A 358 -33.49 -4.10 -15.86
N LYS A 359 -33.80 -5.36 -15.53
CA LYS A 359 -35.07 -5.77 -14.93
C LYS A 359 -35.11 -5.67 -13.40
N ILE A 360 -34.04 -5.17 -12.79
CA ILE A 360 -33.97 -5.00 -11.34
C ILE A 360 -33.58 -3.58 -10.96
N VAL A 361 -34.04 -3.14 -9.82
CA VAL A 361 -33.76 -1.81 -9.25
C VAL A 361 -33.07 -1.97 -7.92
N TYR A 362 -31.90 -1.38 -7.81
CA TYR A 362 -31.07 -1.24 -6.61
C TYR A 362 -30.25 0.05 -6.71
N PRO A 363 -29.56 0.50 -5.66
CA PRO A 363 -28.78 1.74 -5.70
C PRO A 363 -27.80 1.78 -6.87
N ARG A 364 -27.80 2.89 -7.61
CA ARG A 364 -26.92 3.08 -8.76
C ARG A 364 -25.45 3.15 -8.36
N ASP A 365 -25.17 3.97 -7.35
CA ASP A 365 -23.84 4.16 -6.80
C ASP A 365 -23.92 3.98 -5.28
N MET A 366 -22.93 3.26 -4.69
CA MET A 366 -22.86 3.05 -3.27
C MET A 366 -21.40 2.86 -2.83
N VAL A 367 -21.10 3.24 -1.60
CA VAL A 367 -19.83 2.97 -0.94
C VAL A 367 -20.11 2.15 0.31
N ILE A 368 -19.43 1.02 0.45
CA ILE A 368 -19.41 0.22 1.68
C ILE A 368 -18.04 0.45 2.33
N ARG A 369 -18.04 1.14 3.46
CA ARG A 369 -16.82 1.51 4.16
C ARG A 369 -16.09 0.29 4.72
N PRO A 370 -14.81 0.41 5.12
CA PRO A 370 -14.13 -0.63 5.88
C PRO A 370 -14.96 -1.11 7.06
N PHE A 371 -15.13 -2.43 7.18
CA PHE A 371 -15.88 -3.11 8.26
C PHE A 371 -17.35 -2.69 8.40
N GLU A 372 -17.92 -2.05 7.39
CA GLU A 372 -19.32 -1.65 7.37
C GLU A 372 -20.23 -2.79 6.94
N GLU A 373 -21.42 -2.82 7.54
CA GLU A 373 -22.53 -3.67 7.17
C GLU A 373 -23.65 -2.83 6.56
N VAL A 374 -24.20 -3.26 5.43
CA VAL A 374 -25.32 -2.62 4.77
C VAL A 374 -26.40 -3.63 4.40
N ILE A 375 -27.66 -3.21 4.43
CA ILE A 375 -28.80 -4.01 3.94
C ILE A 375 -29.15 -3.48 2.56
N LEU A 376 -29.07 -4.36 1.56
CA LEU A 376 -29.49 -4.05 0.19
C LEU A 376 -30.86 -4.62 -0.07
N THR A 377 -31.69 -3.85 -0.78
CA THR A 377 -32.98 -4.31 -1.31
C THR A 377 -32.98 -4.15 -2.82
N VAL A 378 -33.29 -5.23 -3.50
CA VAL A 378 -33.43 -5.32 -4.96
C VAL A 378 -34.91 -5.51 -5.28
N TYR A 379 -35.43 -4.73 -6.19
CA TYR A 379 -36.81 -4.84 -6.65
C TYR A 379 -36.85 -5.32 -8.11
N GLY A 380 -37.77 -6.22 -8.42
CA GLY A 380 -38.07 -6.59 -9.80
C GLY A 380 -38.88 -5.48 -10.51
N LEU A 381 -38.47 -5.08 -11.70
CA LEU A 381 -39.15 -4.03 -12.49
C LEU A 381 -38.97 -4.32 -13.99
N ASP A 382 -40.11 -4.48 -14.71
CA ASP A 382 -40.13 -4.54 -16.16
C ASP A 382 -41.09 -3.50 -16.71
N ASN A 383 -40.65 -2.67 -17.67
CA ASN A 383 -41.44 -1.58 -18.26
C ASN A 383 -42.18 -0.73 -17.22
N LYS A 384 -41.53 -0.36 -16.13
CA LYS A 384 -42.07 0.37 -14.97
C LYS A 384 -43.13 -0.39 -14.17
N LYS A 385 -43.33 -1.68 -14.41
CA LYS A 385 -44.26 -2.52 -13.64
C LYS A 385 -43.46 -3.45 -12.72
N PRO A 386 -43.83 -3.57 -11.42
CA PRO A 386 -43.20 -4.52 -10.52
C PRO A 386 -43.41 -5.96 -11.00
N ILE A 387 -42.31 -6.74 -11.03
CA ILE A 387 -42.32 -8.17 -11.37
C ILE A 387 -41.77 -9.00 -10.22
N GLY A 388 -42.10 -10.29 -10.17
CA GLY A 388 -41.42 -11.26 -9.31
C GLY A 388 -39.95 -11.42 -9.68
N LEU A 389 -39.15 -11.87 -8.71
CA LEU A 389 -37.73 -12.19 -8.87
C LEU A 389 -37.53 -13.67 -8.55
N ASP A 390 -37.32 -14.48 -9.61
CA ASP A 390 -37.04 -15.91 -9.45
C ASP A 390 -35.51 -16.12 -9.49
N GLU A 391 -34.88 -15.92 -10.63
CA GLU A 391 -33.46 -16.00 -10.86
C GLU A 391 -32.95 -14.67 -11.45
N PHE A 392 -31.91 -14.07 -10.84
CA PHE A 392 -31.39 -12.79 -11.30
C PHE A 392 -29.96 -12.52 -10.82
N ASP A 393 -29.25 -11.68 -11.58
CA ASP A 393 -27.90 -11.21 -11.24
C ASP A 393 -27.93 -9.74 -10.80
N VAL A 394 -27.24 -9.43 -9.71
CA VAL A 394 -26.94 -8.06 -9.29
C VAL A 394 -25.52 -7.73 -9.71
N ASN A 395 -25.40 -6.91 -10.75
CA ASN A 395 -24.12 -6.60 -11.39
C ASN A 395 -23.56 -5.25 -10.93
N PHE A 396 -22.31 -5.24 -10.49
CA PHE A 396 -21.59 -4.05 -10.09
C PHE A 396 -20.31 -3.85 -10.92
N ALA A 397 -20.00 -2.61 -11.26
CA ALA A 397 -18.65 -2.17 -11.54
C ALA A 397 -18.01 -1.74 -10.20
N VAL A 398 -16.92 -2.36 -9.81
CA VAL A 398 -16.17 -2.04 -8.59
C VAL A 398 -15.18 -0.95 -8.93
N MET A 399 -15.60 0.31 -8.75
CA MET A 399 -14.93 1.50 -9.31
C MET A 399 -13.51 1.73 -8.78
N ASN A 400 -13.20 1.20 -7.61
CA ASN A 400 -11.87 1.30 -7.00
C ASN A 400 -11.04 0.02 -7.11
N PHE A 401 -11.46 -0.97 -7.94
CA PHE A 401 -10.68 -2.15 -8.31
C PHE A 401 -10.35 -2.10 -9.79
N LEU A 402 -9.12 -1.75 -10.13
CA LEU A 402 -8.69 -1.60 -11.51
C LEU A 402 -7.92 -2.84 -11.99
N ILE A 403 -8.49 -3.52 -12.97
CA ILE A 403 -7.86 -4.69 -13.63
C ILE A 403 -6.92 -4.30 -14.77
N ASP A 404 -6.97 -3.05 -15.19
CA ASP A 404 -6.08 -2.37 -16.12
C ASP A 404 -6.19 -0.85 -15.86
N VAL A 405 -5.46 -0.02 -16.56
CA VAL A 405 -5.25 1.43 -16.30
C VAL A 405 -6.56 2.20 -16.04
N GLU A 406 -7.62 1.95 -16.80
CA GLU A 406 -8.91 2.65 -16.68
C GLU A 406 -10.10 1.67 -16.64
N SER A 407 -9.83 0.40 -16.30
CA SER A 407 -10.83 -0.66 -16.40
C SER A 407 -11.25 -1.15 -15.01
N PRO A 408 -12.37 -0.64 -14.46
CA PRO A 408 -12.93 -1.17 -13.23
C PRO A 408 -13.37 -2.63 -13.40
N MET A 409 -13.10 -3.45 -12.41
CA MET A 409 -13.55 -4.84 -12.38
C MET A 409 -15.07 -4.91 -12.28
N THR A 410 -15.71 -5.81 -13.03
CA THR A 410 -17.13 -6.16 -12.84
C THR A 410 -17.27 -7.32 -11.86
N TYR A 411 -18.31 -7.27 -11.01
CA TYR A 411 -18.63 -8.30 -10.04
C TYR A 411 -20.13 -8.56 -10.02
N SER A 412 -20.51 -9.84 -10.05
CA SER A 412 -21.91 -10.26 -10.10
C SER A 412 -22.25 -11.11 -8.87
N LEU A 413 -23.39 -10.85 -8.28
CA LEU A 413 -24.05 -11.70 -7.30
C LEU A 413 -25.21 -12.42 -7.97
N HIS A 414 -25.20 -13.74 -7.93
CA HIS A 414 -26.26 -14.56 -8.46
C HIS A 414 -27.24 -14.94 -7.35
N PHE A 415 -28.53 -14.86 -7.60
CA PHE A 415 -29.61 -15.22 -6.70
C PHE A 415 -30.56 -16.17 -7.41
N GLU A 416 -30.91 -17.30 -6.72
CA GLU A 416 -31.83 -18.36 -7.15
C GLU A 416 -33.10 -18.37 -6.27
#